data_a75ce57715fa6e1a3308eeb3cb6a83b4
#
_entry.id   a75ce57715fa6e1a3308eeb3cb6a83b4
#
_cell.length_a   1.000
_cell.length_b   1.000
_cell.length_c   1.000
_cell.angle_alpha   90.00
_cell.angle_beta   90.00
_cell.angle_gamma   90.00
#
_symmetry.space_group_name_H-M   'P 1'
#
loop_
_entity.id
_entity.type
_entity.pdbx_description
1 polymer ?
#
loop_
_entity_poly.entity_id
_entity_poly.type
_entity_poly.pdbx_seq_one_letter_code
_entity_poly.pdbx_strand_id
1 'polypeptide(L)'
;MPRDRKPTVDRTRSAGMTRAVLLGRDHTGPGAMAIRSADARTAAGLARGWRPKPYAYVDPNEDAVGIVAGEHAQLLVIADGHNGHRASHQAVEVVIDQLGDQLPAADLTDDELVVLIGDVEQRISEVAAPFGPRTRTTLVVALRTQNALQWIGMGDSALLVIGSDTQELPAQTSWFCGDHLPPSAVYESLARGRVEISPNAWVVLATDGYTDYLPVPRPPAEATKAFLRSITEPDAAVDALLRQARRGGAGDNVGIAASGPW
;
A
#
# COMPACT_ATOMS: atom_id res chain seq x y z
N MET A 1 26.38 37.20 -4.29
CA MET A 1 25.56 36.74 -3.17
C MET A 1 25.64 35.22 -3.11
N PRO A 2 26.22 34.61 -2.06
CA PRO A 2 26.29 33.15 -1.96
C PRO A 2 24.91 32.57 -1.67
N ARG A 3 24.52 31.52 -2.39
CA ARG A 3 23.30 30.76 -2.15
C ARG A 3 23.51 29.91 -0.88
N ASP A 4 22.69 30.14 0.12
CA ASP A 4 22.60 29.31 1.32
C ASP A 4 22.30 27.85 0.92
N ARG A 5 23.27 26.97 1.12
CA ARG A 5 23.04 25.53 1.10
C ARG A 5 22.25 25.16 2.35
N LYS A 6 21.02 24.71 2.17
CA LYS A 6 20.29 24.01 3.23
C LYS A 6 21.17 22.89 3.78
N PRO A 7 21.23 22.68 5.10
CA PRO A 7 21.99 21.59 5.67
C PRO A 7 21.40 20.27 5.18
N THR A 8 22.23 19.44 4.56
CA THR A 8 21.95 18.02 4.35
C THR A 8 21.86 17.38 5.73
N VAL A 9 20.66 17.05 6.16
CA VAL A 9 20.45 16.21 7.34
C VAL A 9 21.01 14.84 7.00
N ASP A 10 22.12 14.50 7.63
CA ASP A 10 22.72 13.17 7.57
C ASP A 10 21.73 12.19 8.22
N ARG A 11 20.93 11.51 7.38
CA ARG A 11 19.96 10.51 7.84
C ARG A 11 20.73 9.24 8.18
N THR A 12 21.26 9.15 9.38
CA THR A 12 21.73 7.89 9.96
C THR A 12 20.54 6.93 10.00
N ARG A 13 20.60 5.86 9.19
CA ARG A 13 19.60 4.77 9.23
C ARG A 13 19.52 4.30 10.67
N SER A 14 18.33 4.38 11.25
CA SER A 14 18.05 3.79 12.55
C SER A 14 18.45 2.31 12.51
N ALA A 15 19.37 1.91 13.38
CA ALA A 15 19.78 0.52 13.50
C ALA A 15 18.55 -0.33 13.84
N GLY A 16 18.23 -1.34 13.02
CA GLY A 16 17.18 -2.30 13.29
C GLY A 16 15.91 -2.19 12.42
N MET A 17 15.79 -1.19 11.53
CA MET A 17 14.67 -1.15 10.57
C MET A 17 15.03 -1.77 9.24
N THR A 18 14.12 -2.58 8.72
CA THR A 18 14.22 -3.19 7.39
C THR A 18 13.03 -2.76 6.53
N ARG A 19 13.28 -2.56 5.24
CA ARG A 19 12.24 -2.14 4.29
C ARG A 19 12.32 -2.89 2.99
N ALA A 20 11.17 -3.03 2.33
CA ALA A 20 11.08 -3.48 0.95
C ALA A 20 10.06 -2.63 0.20
N VAL A 21 10.40 -2.27 -1.03
CA VAL A 21 9.53 -1.57 -1.96
C VAL A 21 9.50 -2.34 -3.27
N LEU A 22 8.32 -2.55 -3.81
CA LEU A 22 8.07 -3.16 -5.11
C LEU A 22 7.33 -2.13 -5.98
N LEU A 23 7.90 -1.82 -7.13
CA LEU A 23 7.34 -0.86 -8.08
C LEU A 23 6.96 -1.59 -9.37
N GLY A 24 5.74 -1.41 -9.84
CA GLY A 24 5.20 -2.11 -11.00
C GLY A 24 6.04 -1.98 -12.26
N ARG A 25 6.68 -0.81 -12.48
CA ARG A 25 7.59 -0.59 -13.62
C ARG A 25 8.73 -1.60 -13.74
N ASP A 26 9.12 -2.22 -12.62
CA ASP A 26 10.20 -3.21 -12.58
C ASP A 26 9.69 -4.66 -12.82
N HIS A 27 8.36 -4.83 -12.90
CA HIS A 27 7.68 -6.14 -12.98
C HIS A 27 6.65 -6.16 -14.12
N THR A 28 7.10 -5.94 -15.36
CA THR A 28 6.24 -5.69 -16.53
C THR A 28 5.94 -6.93 -17.38
N GLY A 29 6.61 -8.05 -17.18
CA GLY A 29 6.37 -9.29 -17.91
C GLY A 29 4.99 -9.89 -17.61
N PRO A 30 4.20 -10.40 -18.59
CA PRO A 30 2.92 -11.03 -18.33
C PRO A 30 3.03 -12.14 -17.27
N GLY A 31 2.23 -12.04 -16.20
CA GLY A 31 2.27 -12.96 -15.07
C GLY A 31 3.54 -12.90 -14.22
N ALA A 32 4.39 -11.87 -14.40
CA ALA A 32 5.50 -11.61 -13.49
C ALA A 32 4.97 -11.43 -12.07
N MET A 33 5.66 -12.08 -11.12
CA MET A 33 5.38 -11.97 -9.69
C MET A 33 6.68 -11.65 -8.96
N ALA A 34 6.60 -10.76 -7.98
CA ALA A 34 7.71 -10.43 -7.10
C ALA A 34 7.23 -10.46 -5.66
N ILE A 35 8.06 -11.00 -4.75
CA ILE A 35 7.79 -11.03 -3.31
C ILE A 35 9.06 -10.57 -2.60
N ARG A 36 8.92 -9.77 -1.56
CA ARG A 36 9.98 -9.29 -0.68
C ARG A 36 9.49 -9.26 0.76
N SER A 37 10.26 -9.84 1.66
CA SER A 37 10.04 -9.71 3.10
C SER A 37 10.92 -8.60 3.66
N ALA A 38 10.41 -7.84 4.63
CA ALA A 38 11.22 -6.91 5.42
C ALA A 38 11.76 -7.62 6.67
N ASP A 39 10.94 -8.44 7.30
CA ASP A 39 11.33 -9.29 8.44
C ASP A 39 10.55 -10.62 8.42
N ALA A 40 10.59 -11.37 9.52
CA ALA A 40 9.86 -12.63 9.67
C ALA A 40 8.33 -12.44 9.78
N ARG A 41 7.82 -11.20 9.87
CA ARG A 41 6.39 -10.90 10.08
C ARG A 41 5.76 -10.11 8.94
N THR A 42 6.56 -9.48 8.05
CA THR A 42 6.05 -8.61 6.99
C THR A 42 6.59 -8.98 5.62
N ALA A 43 5.69 -9.03 4.66
CA ALA A 43 6.03 -9.23 3.26
C ALA A 43 5.18 -8.37 2.34
N ALA A 44 5.74 -8.01 1.20
CA ALA A 44 5.10 -7.33 0.08
C ALA A 44 5.14 -8.22 -1.16
N GLY A 45 4.11 -8.12 -1.98
CA GLY A 45 4.04 -8.83 -3.24
C GLY A 45 3.37 -8.01 -4.32
N LEU A 46 3.84 -8.22 -5.54
CA LEU A 46 3.33 -7.55 -6.72
C LEU A 46 3.23 -8.56 -7.87
N ALA A 47 2.12 -8.53 -8.60
CA ALA A 47 1.96 -9.32 -9.80
C ALA A 47 1.38 -8.47 -10.92
N ARG A 48 1.91 -8.67 -12.14
CA ARG A 48 1.29 -8.13 -13.32
C ARG A 48 0.12 -9.03 -13.73
N GLY A 49 -1.04 -8.38 -13.99
CA GLY A 49 -2.21 -9.06 -14.55
C GLY A 49 -1.98 -9.60 -15.97
N TRP A 50 -2.89 -10.44 -16.42
CA TRP A 50 -2.79 -11.10 -17.72
C TRP A 50 -3.35 -10.28 -18.87
N ARG A 51 -4.22 -9.31 -18.59
CA ARG A 51 -4.83 -8.50 -19.65
C ARG A 51 -3.83 -7.45 -20.13
N PRO A 52 -3.68 -7.28 -21.44
CA PRO A 52 -2.95 -6.15 -21.97
C PRO A 52 -3.70 -4.86 -21.62
N LYS A 53 -2.98 -3.82 -21.21
CA LYS A 53 -3.57 -2.51 -20.97
C LYS A 53 -4.06 -1.93 -22.30
N PRO A 54 -5.23 -1.24 -22.32
CA PRO A 54 -5.90 -0.86 -23.57
C PRO A 54 -5.24 0.31 -24.30
N TYR A 55 -4.36 1.05 -23.67
CA TYR A 55 -3.75 2.27 -24.21
C TYR A 55 -2.25 2.25 -24.09
N ALA A 56 -1.55 2.83 -25.06
CA ALA A 56 -0.07 2.87 -25.09
C ALA A 56 0.57 3.72 -23.99
N TYR A 57 -0.19 4.64 -23.37
CA TYR A 57 0.27 5.47 -22.27
C TYR A 57 0.06 4.82 -20.89
N VAL A 58 -0.59 3.66 -20.86
CA VAL A 58 -0.83 2.91 -19.62
C VAL A 58 0.28 1.88 -19.50
N ASP A 59 0.97 1.93 -18.37
CA ASP A 59 2.07 0.99 -18.09
C ASP A 59 1.55 -0.43 -17.86
N PRO A 60 2.35 -1.45 -18.16
CA PRO A 60 1.94 -2.84 -17.96
C PRO A 60 1.63 -3.20 -16.51
N ASN A 61 2.26 -2.53 -15.55
CA ASN A 61 2.00 -2.69 -14.13
C ASN A 61 2.10 -1.32 -13.45
N GLU A 62 0.97 -0.85 -12.94
CA GLU A 62 0.82 0.48 -12.35
C GLU A 62 0.80 0.46 -10.82
N ASP A 63 0.76 -0.73 -10.19
CA ASP A 63 0.73 -0.88 -8.75
C ASP A 63 2.10 -0.62 -8.10
N ALA A 64 2.06 -0.21 -6.84
CA ALA A 64 3.23 -0.10 -5.98
C ALA A 64 2.91 -0.58 -4.56
N VAL A 65 3.89 -1.22 -3.93
CA VAL A 65 3.76 -1.76 -2.56
C VAL A 65 5.01 -1.43 -1.77
N GLY A 66 4.83 -0.95 -0.55
CA GLY A 66 5.92 -0.67 0.38
C GLY A 66 5.66 -1.26 1.76
N ILE A 67 6.71 -1.75 2.40
CA ILE A 67 6.67 -2.22 3.79
C ILE A 67 7.92 -1.77 4.54
N VAL A 68 7.75 -1.45 5.81
CA VAL A 68 8.85 -1.24 6.76
C VAL A 68 8.58 -2.03 8.03
N ALA A 69 9.57 -2.76 8.49
CA ALA A 69 9.51 -3.50 9.74
C ALA A 69 10.49 -2.90 10.75
N GLY A 70 9.96 -2.52 11.91
CA GLY A 70 10.70 -2.14 13.10
C GLY A 70 10.42 -3.10 14.24
N GLU A 71 11.11 -2.92 15.37
CA GLU A 71 10.96 -3.78 16.53
C GLU A 71 9.53 -3.75 17.10
N HIS A 72 8.93 -2.55 17.18
CA HIS A 72 7.66 -2.31 17.87
C HIS A 72 6.52 -1.88 16.94
N ALA A 73 6.81 -1.57 15.69
CA ALA A 73 5.83 -1.12 14.71
C ALA A 73 6.19 -1.60 13.30
N GLN A 74 5.18 -1.67 12.45
CA GLN A 74 5.28 -2.03 11.04
C GLN A 74 4.45 -1.03 10.22
N LEU A 75 4.99 -0.62 9.09
CA LEU A 75 4.30 0.22 8.10
C LEU A 75 4.02 -0.61 6.86
N LEU A 76 2.77 -0.62 6.43
CA LEU A 76 2.34 -1.21 5.18
C LEU A 76 1.75 -0.10 4.31
N VAL A 77 2.11 -0.09 3.03
CA VAL A 77 1.64 0.89 2.05
C VAL A 77 1.30 0.18 0.76
N ILE A 78 0.17 0.53 0.17
CA ILE A 78 -0.22 0.05 -1.15
C ILE A 78 -0.83 1.19 -1.96
N ALA A 79 -0.60 1.15 -3.28
CA ALA A 79 -1.14 2.12 -4.22
C ALA A 79 -1.39 1.44 -5.58
N ASP A 80 -2.58 1.65 -6.13
CA ASP A 80 -2.99 1.24 -7.47
C ASP A 80 -3.03 2.45 -8.39
N GLY A 81 -2.23 2.44 -9.43
CA GLY A 81 -2.06 3.57 -10.34
C GLY A 81 -3.07 3.59 -11.48
N HIS A 82 -3.63 4.76 -11.75
CA HIS A 82 -4.48 5.01 -12.89
C HIS A 82 -3.84 5.98 -13.88
N ASN A 83 -3.84 5.62 -15.16
CA ASN A 83 -3.22 6.39 -16.25
C ASN A 83 -1.68 6.47 -16.11
N GLY A 84 -1.05 5.35 -15.82
CA GLY A 84 0.39 5.21 -15.66
C GLY A 84 0.84 5.05 -14.21
N HIS A 85 2.01 4.46 -14.02
CA HIS A 85 2.56 4.08 -12.72
C HIS A 85 3.05 5.25 -11.86
N ARG A 86 3.15 6.47 -12.41
CA ARG A 86 3.87 7.57 -11.75
C ARG A 86 3.26 7.97 -10.42
N ALA A 87 1.94 8.07 -10.34
CA ALA A 87 1.26 8.47 -9.12
C ALA A 87 1.44 7.44 -8.00
N SER A 88 1.21 6.16 -8.28
CA SER A 88 1.33 5.08 -7.29
C SER A 88 2.76 4.93 -6.77
N HIS A 89 3.76 5.01 -7.66
CA HIS A 89 5.16 4.93 -7.26
C HIS A 89 5.56 6.10 -6.37
N GLN A 90 5.19 7.34 -6.74
CA GLN A 90 5.50 8.50 -5.91
C GLN A 90 4.77 8.47 -4.57
N ALA A 91 3.51 8.03 -4.54
CA ALA A 91 2.77 7.91 -3.30
C ALA A 91 3.46 6.95 -2.32
N VAL A 92 3.84 5.75 -2.78
CA VAL A 92 4.55 4.78 -1.94
C VAL A 92 5.93 5.28 -1.53
N GLU A 93 6.71 5.86 -2.46
CA GLU A 93 8.05 6.39 -2.17
C GLU A 93 7.98 7.51 -1.11
N VAL A 94 7.05 8.46 -1.21
CA VAL A 94 6.88 9.56 -0.24
C VAL A 94 6.55 9.01 1.15
N VAL A 95 5.60 8.08 1.26
CA VAL A 95 5.22 7.50 2.56
C VAL A 95 6.39 6.75 3.20
N ILE A 96 7.11 5.94 2.42
CA ILE A 96 8.28 5.20 2.91
C ILE A 96 9.42 6.14 3.31
N ASP A 97 9.65 7.23 2.58
CA ASP A 97 10.70 8.19 2.90
C ASP A 97 10.38 9.02 4.15
N GLN A 98 9.12 9.35 4.38
CA GLN A 98 8.71 10.15 5.54
C GLN A 98 8.60 9.33 6.83
N LEU A 99 8.01 8.14 6.74
CA LEU A 99 7.69 7.33 7.91
C LEU A 99 8.66 6.15 8.11
N GLY A 100 9.38 5.72 7.06
CA GLY A 100 10.14 4.48 7.08
C GLY A 100 11.45 4.53 7.88
N ASP A 101 12.00 5.71 8.15
CA ASP A 101 13.25 5.86 8.92
C ASP A 101 12.98 5.98 10.43
N GLN A 102 11.76 6.36 10.82
CA GLN A 102 11.33 6.49 12.21
C GLN A 102 9.86 6.06 12.29
N LEU A 103 9.62 4.76 12.37
CA LEU A 103 8.26 4.29 12.61
C LEU A 103 7.76 4.86 13.95
N PRO A 104 6.63 5.57 13.94
CA PRO A 104 6.12 6.17 15.16
C PRO A 104 5.83 5.09 16.19
N ALA A 105 6.28 5.34 17.43
CA ALA A 105 5.93 4.49 18.58
C ALA A 105 4.48 4.74 19.05
N ALA A 106 3.85 5.78 18.52
CA ALA A 106 2.47 6.19 18.77
C ALA A 106 1.76 6.46 17.44
N ASP A 107 0.45 6.61 17.51
CA ASP A 107 -0.37 6.96 16.35
C ASP A 107 0.05 8.31 15.76
N LEU A 108 -0.06 8.42 14.44
CA LEU A 108 0.06 9.70 13.75
C LEU A 108 -1.13 10.60 14.11
N THR A 109 -0.85 11.86 14.37
CA THR A 109 -1.89 12.87 14.59
C THR A 109 -2.58 13.23 13.27
N ASP A 110 -3.75 13.83 13.38
CA ASP A 110 -4.49 14.32 12.21
C ASP A 110 -3.68 15.32 11.37
N ASP A 111 -2.90 16.19 12.02
CA ASP A 111 -2.02 17.15 11.34
C ASP A 111 -0.89 16.43 10.56
N GLU A 112 -0.27 15.41 11.14
CA GLU A 112 0.74 14.61 10.45
C GLU A 112 0.17 13.85 9.26
N LEU A 113 -1.06 13.34 9.37
CA LEU A 113 -1.75 12.68 8.25
C LEU A 113 -2.06 13.67 7.11
N VAL A 114 -2.50 14.89 7.43
CA VAL A 114 -2.75 15.93 6.43
C VAL A 114 -1.46 16.35 5.72
N VAL A 115 -0.38 16.51 6.47
CA VAL A 115 0.94 16.85 5.90
C VAL A 115 1.41 15.73 4.98
N LEU A 116 1.34 14.46 5.42
CA LEU A 116 1.73 13.30 4.61
C LEU A 116 0.99 13.27 3.27
N ILE A 117 -0.34 13.42 3.30
CA ILE A 117 -1.12 13.40 2.05
C ILE A 117 -0.86 14.65 1.20
N GLY A 118 -0.66 15.81 1.82
CA GLY A 118 -0.26 17.02 1.10
C GLY A 118 1.04 16.85 0.33
N ASP A 119 2.03 16.20 0.92
CA ASP A 119 3.31 15.90 0.28
C ASP A 119 3.17 14.84 -0.84
N VAL A 120 2.30 13.85 -0.66
CA VAL A 120 1.96 12.88 -1.72
C VAL A 120 1.32 13.60 -2.92
N GLU A 121 0.31 14.44 -2.68
CA GLU A 121 -0.36 15.24 -3.73
C GLU A 121 0.62 16.15 -4.47
N GLN A 122 1.48 16.84 -3.72
CA GLN A 122 2.51 17.69 -4.32
C GLN A 122 3.44 16.88 -5.22
N ARG A 123 3.92 15.73 -4.74
CA ARG A 123 4.85 14.89 -5.49
C ARG A 123 4.20 14.32 -6.76
N ILE A 124 2.94 13.89 -6.68
CA ILE A 124 2.19 13.44 -7.86
C ILE A 124 2.06 14.56 -8.88
N SER A 125 1.77 15.78 -8.43
CA SER A 125 1.69 16.96 -9.30
C SER A 125 3.00 17.27 -10.03
N GLU A 126 4.15 17.08 -9.36
CA GLU A 126 5.49 17.31 -9.93
C GLU A 126 5.83 16.32 -11.06
N VAL A 127 5.29 15.09 -11.00
CA VAL A 127 5.55 14.04 -12.00
C VAL A 127 4.43 13.89 -13.03
N ALA A 128 3.34 14.64 -12.86
CA ALA A 128 2.24 14.63 -13.83
C ALA A 128 2.72 15.04 -15.21
N ALA A 129 2.27 14.29 -16.23
CA ALA A 129 2.59 14.64 -17.60
C ALA A 129 1.93 15.98 -17.97
N PRO A 130 2.63 16.90 -18.65
CA PRO A 130 2.05 18.18 -19.04
C PRO A 130 0.90 18.04 -20.06
N PHE A 131 0.84 16.89 -20.74
CA PHE A 131 -0.21 16.57 -21.70
C PHE A 131 -0.64 15.12 -21.52
N GLY A 132 -1.94 14.87 -21.58
CA GLY A 132 -2.53 13.52 -21.49
C GLY A 132 -3.46 13.36 -20.29
N PRO A 133 -3.96 12.15 -20.05
CA PRO A 133 -4.79 11.86 -18.87
C PRO A 133 -4.00 12.12 -17.59
N ARG A 134 -4.68 12.68 -16.58
CA ARG A 134 -4.06 12.89 -15.27
C ARG A 134 -3.77 11.55 -14.64
N THR A 135 -2.51 11.35 -14.24
CA THR A 135 -2.15 10.21 -13.40
C THR A 135 -2.68 10.41 -11.98
N ARG A 136 -3.29 9.39 -11.43
CA ARG A 136 -3.81 9.36 -10.06
C ARG A 136 -3.63 7.97 -9.48
N THR A 137 -3.87 7.80 -8.20
CA THR A 137 -3.67 6.51 -7.55
C THR A 137 -4.56 6.35 -6.33
N THR A 138 -4.91 5.10 -6.00
CA THR A 138 -5.33 4.76 -4.66
C THR A 138 -4.15 4.92 -3.70
N LEU A 139 -4.41 5.02 -2.42
CA LEU A 139 -3.39 4.91 -1.37
C LEU A 139 -4.03 4.34 -0.12
N VAL A 140 -3.47 3.24 0.40
CA VAL A 140 -3.76 2.78 1.76
C VAL A 140 -2.44 2.69 2.52
N VAL A 141 -2.40 3.35 3.67
CA VAL A 141 -1.29 3.31 4.62
C VAL A 141 -1.80 2.72 5.93
N ALA A 142 -1.11 1.73 6.45
CA ALA A 142 -1.42 1.10 7.71
C ALA A 142 -0.19 1.06 8.62
N LEU A 143 -0.30 1.65 9.80
CA LEU A 143 0.68 1.58 10.87
C LEU A 143 0.18 0.57 11.89
N ARG A 144 0.90 -0.53 12.04
CA ARG A 144 0.59 -1.62 12.95
C ARG A 144 1.58 -1.66 14.11
N THR A 145 1.07 -1.72 15.31
CA THR A 145 1.78 -2.19 16.50
C THR A 145 1.27 -3.58 16.91
N GLN A 146 1.80 -4.14 17.98
CA GLN A 146 1.37 -5.47 18.45
C GLN A 146 -0.15 -5.58 18.65
N ASN A 147 -0.78 -4.55 19.20
CA ASN A 147 -2.19 -4.59 19.63
C ASN A 147 -3.06 -3.52 18.96
N ALA A 148 -2.52 -2.72 18.06
CA ALA A 148 -3.27 -1.65 17.42
C ALA A 148 -2.92 -1.50 15.95
N LEU A 149 -3.89 -0.99 15.20
CA LEU A 149 -3.77 -0.66 13.79
C LEU A 149 -4.37 0.73 13.58
N GLN A 150 -3.57 1.65 13.08
CA GLN A 150 -4.03 2.93 12.54
C GLN A 150 -3.93 2.91 11.02
N TRP A 151 -4.88 3.53 10.32
CA TRP A 151 -4.84 3.60 8.86
C TRP A 151 -5.39 4.90 8.31
N ILE A 152 -4.96 5.19 7.09
CA ILE A 152 -5.59 6.12 6.17
C ILE A 152 -5.80 5.43 4.82
N GLY A 153 -6.80 5.91 4.07
CA GLY A 153 -7.09 5.39 2.74
C GLY A 153 -7.72 6.44 1.83
N MET A 154 -7.37 6.35 0.55
CA MET A 154 -8.01 7.02 -0.58
C MET A 154 -8.14 6.03 -1.75
N GLY A 155 -9.26 6.09 -2.47
CA GLY A 155 -9.56 5.16 -3.56
C GLY A 155 -10.25 3.90 -3.06
N ASP A 156 -10.08 2.79 -3.76
CA ASP A 156 -10.84 1.55 -3.62
C ASP A 156 -10.01 0.32 -3.22
N SER A 157 -8.71 0.50 -2.93
CA SER A 157 -7.88 -0.56 -2.35
C SER A 157 -8.37 -0.96 -0.96
N ALA A 158 -8.23 -2.24 -0.63
CA ALA A 158 -8.78 -2.84 0.58
C ALA A 158 -7.78 -2.92 1.73
N LEU A 159 -8.31 -2.84 2.97
CA LEU A 159 -7.61 -3.13 4.22
C LEU A 159 -8.37 -4.20 4.98
N LEU A 160 -7.74 -5.36 5.18
CA LEU A 160 -8.33 -6.54 5.79
C LEU A 160 -7.61 -6.87 7.09
N VAL A 161 -8.38 -7.16 8.15
CA VAL A 161 -7.90 -7.74 9.40
C VAL A 161 -8.44 -9.17 9.49
N ILE A 162 -7.54 -10.15 9.58
CA ILE A 162 -7.87 -11.57 9.55
C ILE A 162 -7.44 -12.21 10.87
N GLY A 163 -8.42 -12.59 11.67
CA GLY A 163 -8.19 -13.18 12.99
C GLY A 163 -9.43 -13.87 13.52
N SER A 164 -9.61 -13.84 14.85
CA SER A 164 -10.89 -14.22 15.48
C SER A 164 -12.02 -13.36 14.93
N ASP A 165 -11.79 -12.04 14.93
CA ASP A 165 -12.69 -11.03 14.40
C ASP A 165 -12.17 -10.60 13.01
N THR A 166 -12.65 -11.30 12.00
CA THR A 166 -12.26 -11.04 10.61
C THR A 166 -13.14 -9.95 10.03
N GLN A 167 -12.52 -8.88 9.50
CA GLN A 167 -13.24 -7.72 8.98
C GLN A 167 -12.47 -7.02 7.87
N GLU A 168 -13.21 -6.33 7.03
CA GLU A 168 -12.70 -5.31 6.12
C GLU A 168 -12.87 -3.96 6.80
N LEU A 169 -11.77 -3.22 6.94
CA LEU A 169 -11.81 -1.87 7.54
C LEU A 169 -12.17 -0.83 6.48
N PRO A 170 -12.88 0.25 6.87
CA PRO A 170 -13.32 1.28 5.92
C PRO A 170 -12.14 2.15 5.48
N ALA A 171 -11.33 1.66 4.55
CA ALA A 171 -10.20 2.37 3.96
C ALA A 171 -10.54 2.97 2.59
N GLN A 172 -11.72 2.69 2.04
CA GLN A 172 -12.12 3.08 0.70
C GLN A 172 -12.83 4.43 0.67
N THR A 173 -12.59 5.21 -0.39
CA THR A 173 -13.26 6.48 -0.68
C THR A 173 -13.52 6.62 -2.18
N SER A 174 -14.32 7.63 -2.56
CA SER A 174 -14.51 7.98 -3.99
C SER A 174 -13.42 8.90 -4.55
N TRP A 175 -12.46 9.33 -3.74
CA TRP A 175 -11.36 10.23 -4.11
C TRP A 175 -10.06 9.46 -4.24
N PHE A 176 -9.21 9.90 -5.16
CA PHE A 176 -7.88 9.33 -5.42
C PHE A 176 -6.81 10.40 -5.17
N CYS A 177 -5.62 9.98 -4.78
CA CYS A 177 -4.47 10.87 -4.77
C CYS A 177 -4.16 11.30 -6.22
N GLY A 178 -4.00 12.61 -6.44
CA GLY A 178 -3.86 13.21 -7.77
C GLY A 178 -5.17 13.79 -8.34
N ASP A 179 -6.29 13.69 -7.63
CA ASP A 179 -7.54 14.38 -8.00
C ASP A 179 -7.49 15.90 -7.71
N HIS A 180 -6.36 16.37 -7.15
CA HIS A 180 -6.10 17.79 -6.84
C HIS A 180 -7.15 18.43 -5.93
N LEU A 181 -7.52 17.74 -4.88
CA LEU A 181 -8.38 18.30 -3.85
C LEU A 181 -7.72 19.51 -3.19
N PRO A 182 -8.50 20.58 -2.88
CA PRO A 182 -7.96 21.67 -2.07
C PRO A 182 -7.55 21.12 -0.70
N PRO A 183 -6.47 21.67 -0.07
CA PRO A 183 -5.97 21.16 1.21
C PRO A 183 -7.04 21.03 2.31
N SER A 184 -8.02 21.93 2.33
CA SER A 184 -9.16 21.87 3.27
C SER A 184 -10.09 20.68 3.03
N ALA A 185 -10.17 20.14 1.80
CA ALA A 185 -11.02 19.01 1.47
C ALA A 185 -10.28 17.67 1.58
N VAL A 186 -8.95 17.68 1.55
CA VAL A 186 -8.15 16.43 1.63
C VAL A 186 -8.49 15.66 2.89
N TYR A 187 -8.47 16.30 4.05
CA TYR A 187 -8.71 15.65 5.33
C TYR A 187 -10.13 15.04 5.43
N GLU A 188 -11.14 15.74 4.92
CA GLU A 188 -12.54 15.27 4.91
C GLU A 188 -12.75 14.10 3.92
N SER A 189 -11.87 14.00 2.93
CA SER A 189 -11.93 12.98 1.87
C SER A 189 -11.17 11.70 2.22
N LEU A 190 -10.40 11.71 3.33
CA LEU A 190 -9.67 10.52 3.79
C LEU A 190 -10.60 9.56 4.55
N ALA A 191 -10.55 8.29 4.17
CA ALA A 191 -10.91 7.23 5.09
C ALA A 191 -9.78 7.09 6.11
N ARG A 192 -10.11 7.06 7.39
CA ARG A 192 -9.12 6.90 8.45
C ARG A 192 -9.72 6.29 9.69
N GLY A 193 -8.87 5.69 10.49
CA GLY A 193 -9.31 5.14 11.75
C GLY A 193 -8.21 4.48 12.54
N ARG A 194 -8.60 4.03 13.71
CA ARG A 194 -7.79 3.25 14.61
C ARG A 194 -8.64 2.15 15.25
N VAL A 195 -8.06 0.96 15.38
CA VAL A 195 -8.70 -0.18 16.02
C VAL A 195 -7.69 -0.98 16.83
N GLU A 196 -8.14 -1.56 17.93
CA GLU A 196 -7.40 -2.61 18.60
C GLU A 196 -7.51 -3.92 17.80
N ILE A 197 -6.39 -4.60 17.64
CA ILE A 197 -6.32 -5.88 16.94
C ILE A 197 -5.62 -6.93 17.81
N SER A 198 -5.98 -8.19 17.60
CA SER A 198 -5.24 -9.30 18.20
C SER A 198 -3.80 -9.33 17.69
N PRO A 199 -2.80 -9.57 18.53
CA PRO A 199 -1.44 -9.82 18.06
C PRO A 199 -1.35 -11.01 17.09
N ASN A 200 -2.27 -11.95 17.16
CA ASN A 200 -2.33 -13.11 16.27
C ASN A 200 -3.10 -12.85 14.95
N ALA A 201 -3.56 -11.62 14.72
CA ALA A 201 -4.25 -11.27 13.49
C ALA A 201 -3.25 -11.02 12.35
N TRP A 202 -3.67 -11.35 11.12
CA TRP A 202 -3.07 -10.81 9.91
C TRP A 202 -3.65 -9.43 9.59
N VAL A 203 -2.81 -8.55 9.12
CA VAL A 203 -3.21 -7.30 8.45
C VAL A 203 -2.80 -7.41 6.99
N VAL A 204 -3.75 -7.25 6.08
CA VAL A 204 -3.51 -7.38 4.63
C VAL A 204 -4.05 -6.14 3.93
N LEU A 205 -3.18 -5.45 3.19
CA LEU A 205 -3.58 -4.46 2.20
C LEU A 205 -3.60 -5.12 0.83
N ALA A 206 -4.59 -4.78 0.00
CA ALA A 206 -4.72 -5.35 -1.34
C ALA A 206 -5.31 -4.34 -2.32
N THR A 207 -4.79 -4.29 -3.56
CA THR A 207 -5.42 -3.58 -4.67
C THR A 207 -6.65 -4.35 -5.16
N ASP A 208 -7.51 -3.71 -5.96
CA ASP A 208 -8.72 -4.29 -6.52
C ASP A 208 -8.43 -5.51 -7.40
N GLY A 209 -7.25 -5.55 -8.04
CA GLY A 209 -6.78 -6.72 -8.77
C GLY A 209 -6.68 -8.01 -7.94
N TYR A 210 -6.71 -7.91 -6.59
CA TYR A 210 -6.89 -9.05 -5.70
C TYR A 210 -8.37 -9.26 -5.37
N THR A 211 -9.07 -8.23 -4.90
CA THR A 211 -10.42 -8.36 -4.36
C THR A 211 -11.45 -8.73 -5.41
N ASP A 212 -11.34 -8.20 -6.62
CA ASP A 212 -12.24 -8.46 -7.76
C ASP A 212 -12.15 -9.88 -8.31
N TYR A 213 -11.04 -10.57 -8.04
CA TYR A 213 -10.81 -11.95 -8.50
C TYR A 213 -10.92 -12.99 -7.39
N LEU A 214 -11.49 -12.61 -6.25
CA LEU A 214 -11.84 -13.56 -5.19
C LEU A 214 -13.08 -14.38 -5.55
N PRO A 215 -13.19 -15.62 -5.06
CA PRO A 215 -14.37 -16.42 -5.30
C PRO A 215 -15.59 -15.84 -4.58
N VAL A 216 -16.59 -15.42 -5.36
CA VAL A 216 -17.88 -14.98 -4.85
C VAL A 216 -18.72 -16.19 -4.38
N PRO A 217 -19.62 -16.03 -3.38
CA PRO A 217 -20.16 -14.79 -2.81
C PRO A 217 -19.59 -14.40 -1.43
N ARG A 218 -18.34 -14.64 -1.14
CA ARG A 218 -17.76 -14.35 0.19
C ARG A 218 -17.18 -12.93 0.25
N PRO A 219 -17.35 -12.22 1.39
CA PRO A 219 -16.64 -10.97 1.62
C PRO A 219 -15.10 -11.17 1.48
N PRO A 220 -14.34 -10.18 0.99
CA PRO A 220 -12.90 -10.29 0.77
C PRO A 220 -12.13 -10.80 2.00
N ALA A 221 -12.44 -10.30 3.20
CA ALA A 221 -11.80 -10.71 4.43
C ALA A 221 -12.02 -12.20 4.76
N GLU A 222 -13.24 -12.70 4.61
CA GLU A 222 -13.56 -14.11 4.86
C GLU A 222 -12.96 -15.04 3.79
N ALA A 223 -12.91 -14.60 2.54
CA ALA A 223 -12.25 -15.35 1.48
C ALA A 223 -10.74 -15.44 1.76
N THR A 224 -10.10 -14.33 2.13
CA THR A 224 -8.68 -14.25 2.47
C THR A 224 -8.34 -15.13 3.67
N LYS A 225 -9.20 -15.15 4.72
CA LYS A 225 -9.04 -16.03 5.89
C LYS A 225 -8.94 -17.51 5.50
N ALA A 226 -9.73 -17.92 4.52
CA ALA A 226 -9.70 -19.31 4.07
C ALA A 226 -8.35 -19.72 3.47
N PHE A 227 -7.64 -18.78 2.81
CA PHE A 227 -6.33 -19.03 2.23
C PHE A 227 -5.20 -18.99 3.26
N LEU A 228 -5.35 -18.19 4.33
CA LEU A 228 -4.33 -18.01 5.36
C LEU A 228 -4.38 -19.00 6.51
N ARG A 229 -5.36 -19.90 6.58
CA ARG A 229 -5.64 -20.78 7.74
C ARG A 229 -4.45 -21.59 8.27
N SER A 230 -3.54 -22.00 7.40
CA SER A 230 -2.41 -22.85 7.77
C SER A 230 -1.07 -22.18 7.47
N ILE A 231 -1.08 -20.90 7.17
CA ILE A 231 0.12 -20.16 6.79
C ILE A 231 0.54 -19.30 7.98
N THR A 232 1.82 -19.38 8.33
CA THR A 232 2.43 -18.58 9.40
C THR A 232 3.44 -17.58 8.87
N GLU A 233 4.07 -17.90 7.73
CA GLU A 233 5.12 -17.07 7.14
C GLU A 233 4.53 -16.02 6.18
N PRO A 234 4.91 -14.75 6.28
CA PRO A 234 4.30 -13.67 5.51
C PRO A 234 4.58 -13.74 4.01
N ASP A 235 5.73 -14.19 3.59
CA ASP A 235 6.06 -14.41 2.17
C ASP A 235 5.21 -15.53 1.56
N ALA A 236 5.01 -16.63 2.28
CA ALA A 236 4.11 -17.70 1.88
C ALA A 236 2.65 -17.23 1.83
N ALA A 237 2.24 -16.35 2.74
CA ALA A 237 0.92 -15.75 2.72
C ALA A 237 0.73 -14.89 1.47
N VAL A 238 1.66 -13.99 1.19
CA VAL A 238 1.62 -13.14 0.00
C VAL A 238 1.63 -13.97 -1.28
N ASP A 239 2.50 -15.00 -1.38
CA ASP A 239 2.51 -15.92 -2.53
C ASP A 239 1.15 -16.61 -2.74
N ALA A 240 0.55 -17.10 -1.66
CA ALA A 240 -0.76 -17.77 -1.71
C ALA A 240 -1.86 -16.83 -2.22
N LEU A 241 -1.87 -15.57 -1.76
CA LEU A 241 -2.85 -14.56 -2.17
C LEU A 241 -2.67 -14.15 -3.64
N LEU A 242 -1.43 -13.88 -4.07
CA LEU A 242 -1.12 -13.56 -5.47
C LEU A 242 -1.51 -14.73 -6.41
N ARG A 243 -1.19 -15.97 -6.02
CA ARG A 243 -1.61 -17.16 -6.78
C ARG A 243 -3.11 -17.34 -6.79
N GLN A 244 -3.82 -16.94 -5.73
CA GLN A 244 -5.27 -17.00 -5.69
C GLN A 244 -5.89 -16.01 -6.67
N ALA A 245 -5.44 -14.75 -6.70
CA ALA A 245 -5.88 -13.78 -7.70
C ALA A 245 -5.64 -14.31 -9.12
N ARG A 246 -4.46 -14.87 -9.37
CA ARG A 246 -4.13 -15.49 -10.65
C ARG A 246 -5.07 -16.63 -11.02
N ARG A 247 -5.42 -17.53 -10.09
CA ARG A 247 -6.39 -18.63 -10.32
C ARG A 247 -7.80 -18.09 -10.59
N GLY A 248 -8.16 -16.96 -9.97
CA GLY A 248 -9.39 -16.22 -10.25
C GLY A 248 -9.41 -15.55 -11.63
N GLY A 249 -8.29 -15.56 -12.35
CA GLY A 249 -8.17 -14.98 -13.68
C GLY A 249 -7.84 -13.48 -13.64
N ALA A 250 -7.12 -13.03 -12.59
CA ALA A 250 -6.75 -11.62 -12.44
C ALA A 250 -6.19 -11.03 -13.73
N GLY A 251 -6.99 -10.19 -14.34
CA GLY A 251 -6.61 -9.46 -15.55
C GLY A 251 -5.85 -8.18 -15.23
N ASP A 252 -6.09 -7.60 -14.06
CA ASP A 252 -5.42 -6.39 -13.58
C ASP A 252 -4.17 -6.69 -12.77
N ASN A 253 -3.40 -5.64 -12.46
CA ASN A 253 -2.26 -5.70 -11.58
C ASN A 253 -2.73 -6.06 -10.16
N VAL A 254 -1.88 -6.71 -9.39
CA VAL A 254 -2.20 -7.17 -8.04
C VAL A 254 -1.08 -6.76 -7.11
N GLY A 255 -1.40 -5.88 -6.18
CA GLY A 255 -0.51 -5.50 -5.09
C GLY A 255 -1.01 -6.09 -3.76
N ILE A 256 -0.09 -6.60 -2.95
CA ILE A 256 -0.38 -7.14 -1.60
C ILE A 256 0.72 -6.67 -0.64
N ALA A 257 0.32 -6.12 0.51
CA ALA A 257 1.18 -5.98 1.67
C ALA A 257 0.58 -6.74 2.84
N ALA A 258 1.35 -7.58 3.50
CA ALA A 258 0.87 -8.41 4.60
C ALA A 258 1.77 -8.33 5.82
N SER A 259 1.14 -8.26 6.99
CA SER A 259 1.77 -8.39 8.29
C SER A 259 1.11 -9.54 9.03
N GLY A 260 1.91 -10.56 9.35
CA GLY A 260 1.49 -11.78 10.05
C GLY A 260 1.35 -11.61 11.57
N PRO A 261 1.08 -12.70 12.28
CA PRO A 261 1.05 -12.73 13.74
C PRO A 261 2.31 -12.16 14.36
N TRP A 262 2.14 -11.45 15.50
CA TRP A 262 3.22 -10.72 16.19
C TRP A 262 4.08 -11.62 17.05
#